data_3ce50a4e30dd66d5cb0a81a2d39c2962
#
_entry.id   3ce50a4e30dd66d5cb0a81a2d39c2962
#
_cell.length_a   1.000
_cell.length_b   1.000
_cell.length_c   1.000
_cell.angle_alpha   90.00
_cell.angle_beta   90.00
_cell.angle_gamma   90.00
#
_symmetry.space_group_name_H-M   'P 1'
#
loop_
_entity.id
_entity.type
_entity.pdbx_description
1 polymer ?
#
loop_
_entity_poly.entity_id
_entity_poly.type
_entity_poly.pdbx_seq_one_letter_code
_entity_poly.pdbx_strand_id
1 'polypeptide(L)'
;IKRVFMYHGAEHKCINCVESGEELTVANVRRQTRSHKRCGTSFLLVVMLVSFVLFMFIRVRTAWLRYVLRIVLIPLIAGISYEFIRLAGRSNNRIVALLSRPGLLLQKLTTKEPDDSMIEVAIASVEAVFDWRAFQDKEGIARKRLTGKQNKAVPERGGKRQESAAAVEEELSSLDRLFDAPSKSEE
;
A
#
# COMPACT_ATOMS: atom_id res chain seq x y z
N ILE A 1 8.67 -1.84 -14.84
CA ILE A 1 7.57 -2.58 -14.18
C ILE A 1 8.09 -3.42 -13.01
N LYS A 2 9.19 -4.23 -13.15
CA LYS A 2 9.72 -5.08 -12.06
C LYS A 2 10.01 -4.29 -10.77
N ARG A 3 10.67 -3.12 -10.88
CA ARG A 3 11.00 -2.25 -9.73
C ARG A 3 9.75 -1.71 -9.04
N VAL A 4 8.71 -1.34 -9.79
CA VAL A 4 7.43 -0.89 -9.21
C VAL A 4 6.83 -1.98 -8.31
N PHE A 5 6.85 -3.23 -8.76
CA PHE A 5 6.37 -4.37 -7.95
C PHE A 5 7.25 -4.65 -6.73
N MET A 6 8.53 -4.30 -6.77
CA MET A 6 9.44 -4.40 -5.62
C MET A 6 9.13 -3.31 -4.59
N TYR A 7 8.91 -2.05 -5.01
CA TYR A 7 8.47 -0.98 -4.12
C TYR A 7 7.10 -1.26 -3.51
N HIS A 8 6.13 -1.76 -4.28
CA HIS A 8 4.84 -2.20 -3.77
C HIS A 8 4.99 -3.32 -2.73
N GLY A 9 5.93 -4.25 -2.93
CA GLY A 9 6.29 -5.26 -1.94
C GLY A 9 6.91 -4.66 -0.68
N ALA A 10 7.75 -3.63 -0.80
CA ALA A 10 8.36 -2.92 0.34
C ALA A 10 7.29 -2.19 1.16
N GLU A 11 6.36 -1.49 0.51
CA GLU A 11 5.21 -0.84 1.16
C GLU A 11 4.40 -1.83 2.00
N HIS A 12 3.99 -2.97 1.42
CA HIS A 12 3.26 -4.01 2.15
C HIS A 12 4.02 -4.53 3.38
N LYS A 13 5.34 -4.72 3.25
CA LYS A 13 6.19 -5.16 4.36
C LYS A 13 6.27 -4.10 5.46
N CYS A 14 6.36 -2.81 5.12
CA CYS A 14 6.33 -1.70 6.09
C CYS A 14 5.01 -1.67 6.85
N ILE A 15 3.86 -1.75 6.15
CA ILE A 15 2.54 -1.74 6.77
C ILE A 15 2.37 -2.95 7.69
N ASN A 16 2.75 -4.15 7.24
CA ASN A 16 2.69 -5.36 8.06
C ASN A 16 3.60 -5.26 9.31
N CYS A 17 4.77 -4.61 9.20
CA CYS A 17 5.66 -4.35 10.33
C CYS A 17 4.99 -3.45 11.38
N VAL A 18 4.36 -2.36 10.94
CA VAL A 18 3.61 -1.46 11.82
C VAL A 18 2.42 -2.16 12.48
N GLU A 19 1.63 -2.91 11.70
CA GLU A 19 0.46 -3.64 12.21
C GLU A 19 0.83 -4.79 13.17
N SER A 20 2.02 -5.37 13.01
CA SER A 20 2.52 -6.41 13.95
C SER A 20 3.08 -5.84 15.25
N GLY A 21 3.14 -4.52 15.41
CA GLY A 21 3.69 -3.85 16.59
C GLY A 21 5.20 -3.88 16.66
N GLU A 22 5.88 -4.15 15.55
CA GLU A 22 7.34 -4.10 15.47
C GLU A 22 7.82 -2.69 15.11
N GLU A 23 9.04 -2.37 15.56
CA GLU A 23 9.68 -1.10 15.19
C GLU A 23 10.00 -1.10 13.68
N LEU A 24 9.79 0.06 13.04
CA LEU A 24 9.97 0.21 11.60
C LEU A 24 11.47 0.35 11.26
N THR A 25 12.15 -0.79 11.20
CA THR A 25 13.57 -0.92 10.84
C THR A 25 13.71 -1.84 9.62
N VAL A 26 14.79 -1.65 8.84
CA VAL A 26 15.06 -2.50 7.65
C VAL A 26 15.04 -3.99 8.01
N ALA A 27 15.64 -4.36 9.14
CA ALA A 27 15.71 -5.75 9.60
C ALA A 27 14.33 -6.33 9.94
N ASN A 28 13.45 -5.56 10.56
CA ASN A 28 12.10 -5.99 10.91
C ASN A 28 11.21 -6.05 9.66
N VAL A 29 11.27 -5.02 8.82
CA VAL A 29 10.51 -4.94 7.57
C VAL A 29 10.90 -6.07 6.62
N ARG A 30 12.19 -6.39 6.49
CA ARG A 30 12.65 -7.50 5.65
C ARG A 30 12.00 -8.83 6.00
N ARG A 31 11.74 -9.11 7.28
CA ARG A 31 11.12 -10.35 7.75
C ARG A 31 9.62 -10.43 7.51
N GLN A 32 8.97 -9.30 7.24
CA GLN A 32 7.53 -9.26 7.03
C GLN A 32 7.11 -9.86 5.68
N THR A 33 5.86 -10.31 5.62
CA THR A 33 5.26 -10.78 4.37
C THR A 33 4.93 -9.61 3.44
N ARG A 34 5.06 -9.83 2.13
CA ARG A 34 4.64 -8.87 1.09
C ARG A 34 3.15 -8.96 0.73
N SER A 35 2.40 -9.85 1.37
CA SER A 35 0.96 -9.97 1.17
C SER A 35 0.22 -9.16 2.24
N HIS A 36 -0.72 -8.31 1.84
CA HIS A 36 -1.50 -7.48 2.74
C HIS A 36 -3.00 -7.56 2.40
N LYS A 37 -3.87 -7.76 3.39
CA LYS A 37 -5.31 -8.00 3.18
C LYS A 37 -6.07 -6.76 2.69
N ARG A 38 -5.58 -5.56 2.98
CA ARG A 38 -6.22 -4.26 2.66
C ARG A 38 -5.52 -3.52 1.52
N CYS A 39 -5.09 -4.24 0.48
CA CYS A 39 -4.40 -3.66 -0.66
C CYS A 39 -5.37 -3.21 -1.76
N GLY A 40 -5.07 -2.09 -2.42
CA GLY A 40 -5.85 -1.55 -3.53
C GLY A 40 -5.99 -2.49 -4.72
N THR A 41 -4.98 -3.32 -5.02
CA THR A 41 -5.08 -4.33 -6.10
C THR A 41 -6.07 -5.43 -5.76
N SER A 42 -6.15 -5.85 -4.49
CA SER A 42 -7.20 -6.76 -4.03
C SER A 42 -8.59 -6.11 -4.08
N PHE A 43 -8.68 -4.82 -3.78
CA PHE A 43 -9.93 -4.05 -3.90
C PHE A 43 -10.45 -4.05 -5.34
N LEU A 44 -9.59 -3.78 -6.32
CA LEU A 44 -9.96 -3.81 -7.75
C LEU A 44 -10.49 -5.18 -8.18
N LEU A 45 -9.86 -6.27 -7.71
CA LEU A 45 -10.34 -7.61 -7.99
C LEU A 45 -11.74 -7.85 -7.40
N VAL A 46 -11.98 -7.42 -6.16
CA VAL A 46 -13.29 -7.55 -5.50
C VAL A 46 -14.34 -6.72 -6.23
N VAL A 47 -14.03 -5.48 -6.62
CA VAL A 47 -14.91 -4.62 -7.45
C VAL A 47 -15.29 -5.33 -8.74
N MET A 48 -14.32 -5.94 -9.43
CA MET A 48 -14.57 -6.67 -10.68
C MET A 48 -15.49 -7.88 -10.45
N LEU A 49 -15.25 -8.67 -9.40
CA LEU A 49 -16.07 -9.84 -9.07
C LEU A 49 -17.50 -9.43 -8.67
N VAL A 50 -17.65 -8.42 -7.80
CA VAL A 50 -18.96 -7.90 -7.39
C VAL A 50 -19.71 -7.34 -8.59
N SER A 51 -19.04 -6.59 -9.48
CA SER A 51 -19.63 -6.07 -10.70
C SER A 51 -20.13 -7.19 -11.62
N PHE A 52 -19.31 -8.22 -11.81
CA PHE A 52 -19.67 -9.37 -12.64
C PHE A 52 -20.93 -10.06 -12.11
N VAL A 53 -20.96 -10.35 -10.81
CA VAL A 53 -22.11 -10.99 -10.17
C VAL A 53 -23.36 -10.13 -10.30
N LEU A 54 -23.30 -8.84 -9.97
CA LEU A 54 -24.45 -7.95 -10.07
C LEU A 54 -24.98 -7.84 -11.51
N PHE A 55 -24.08 -7.68 -12.48
CA PHE A 55 -24.49 -7.54 -13.87
C PHE A 55 -25.02 -8.83 -14.50
N MET A 56 -24.69 -9.99 -13.94
CA MET A 56 -25.27 -11.26 -14.36
C MET A 56 -26.78 -11.35 -14.04
N PHE A 57 -27.21 -10.77 -12.94
CA PHE A 57 -28.62 -10.75 -12.53
C PHE A 57 -29.43 -9.63 -13.17
N ILE A 58 -28.77 -8.56 -13.62
CA ILE A 58 -29.44 -7.39 -14.20
C ILE A 58 -29.64 -7.60 -15.70
N ARG A 59 -30.84 -8.04 -16.07
CA ARG A 59 -31.26 -8.22 -17.46
C ARG A 59 -32.16 -7.09 -17.93
N VAL A 60 -31.57 -6.05 -18.53
CA VAL A 60 -32.30 -4.92 -19.12
C VAL A 60 -32.24 -5.03 -20.63
N ARG A 61 -33.40 -4.98 -21.28
CA ARG A 61 -33.53 -5.09 -22.76
C ARG A 61 -33.11 -3.81 -23.48
N THR A 62 -33.40 -2.65 -22.90
CA THR A 62 -33.11 -1.34 -23.48
C THR A 62 -31.64 -0.96 -23.32
N ALA A 63 -30.94 -0.72 -24.41
CA ALA A 63 -29.48 -0.50 -24.40
C ALA A 63 -29.06 0.69 -23.54
N TRP A 64 -29.70 1.88 -23.74
CA TRP A 64 -29.35 3.10 -23.01
C TRP A 64 -29.56 2.94 -21.49
N LEU A 65 -30.68 2.30 -21.09
CA LEU A 65 -30.98 2.05 -19.67
C LEU A 65 -29.93 1.16 -19.03
N ARG A 66 -29.36 0.23 -19.78
CA ARG A 66 -28.27 -0.64 -19.32
C ARG A 66 -27.02 0.17 -18.99
N TYR A 67 -26.66 1.18 -19.79
CA TYR A 67 -25.52 2.05 -19.52
C TYR A 67 -25.75 2.95 -18.32
N VAL A 68 -26.93 3.60 -18.24
CA VAL A 68 -27.30 4.42 -17.08
C VAL A 68 -27.24 3.61 -15.79
N LEU A 69 -27.83 2.42 -15.80
CA LEU A 69 -27.83 1.54 -14.61
C LEU A 69 -26.41 1.13 -14.19
N ARG A 70 -25.52 0.86 -15.14
CA ARG A 70 -24.10 0.56 -14.81
C ARG A 70 -23.43 1.73 -14.12
N ILE A 71 -23.63 2.96 -14.58
CA ILE A 71 -23.05 4.16 -13.98
C ILE A 71 -23.62 4.38 -12.57
N VAL A 72 -24.93 4.26 -12.40
CA VAL A 72 -25.60 4.43 -11.10
C VAL A 72 -25.17 3.37 -10.08
N LEU A 73 -24.82 2.17 -10.53
CA LEU A 73 -24.37 1.09 -9.67
C LEU A 73 -22.90 1.20 -9.24
N ILE A 74 -22.09 2.04 -9.88
CA ILE A 74 -20.66 2.20 -9.51
C ILE A 74 -20.47 2.49 -8.03
N PRO A 75 -21.13 3.49 -7.42
CA PRO A 75 -20.94 3.78 -5.98
C PRO A 75 -21.43 2.62 -5.09
N LEU A 76 -22.50 1.93 -5.46
CA LEU A 76 -22.97 0.76 -4.72
C LEU A 76 -21.95 -0.38 -4.74
N ILE A 77 -21.40 -0.69 -5.93
CA ILE A 77 -20.39 -1.73 -6.11
C ILE A 77 -19.12 -1.39 -5.33
N ALA A 78 -18.68 -0.13 -5.40
CA ALA A 78 -17.51 0.34 -4.66
C ALA A 78 -17.74 0.23 -3.14
N GLY A 79 -18.92 0.61 -2.64
CA GLY A 79 -19.28 0.51 -1.23
C GLY A 79 -19.29 -0.93 -0.72
N ILE A 80 -19.93 -1.84 -1.43
CA ILE A 80 -19.94 -3.28 -1.09
C ILE A 80 -18.52 -3.84 -1.08
N SER A 81 -17.72 -3.50 -2.08
CA SER A 81 -16.35 -3.98 -2.19
C SER A 81 -15.45 -3.43 -1.08
N TYR A 82 -15.67 -2.17 -0.69
CA TYR A 82 -14.95 -1.55 0.42
C TYR A 82 -15.27 -2.25 1.75
N GLU A 83 -16.56 -2.48 2.04
CA GLU A 83 -16.96 -3.18 3.27
C GLU A 83 -16.42 -4.62 3.31
N PHE A 84 -16.36 -5.29 2.17
CA PHE A 84 -15.74 -6.62 2.09
C PHE A 84 -14.25 -6.59 2.44
N ILE A 85 -13.47 -5.66 1.87
CA ILE A 85 -12.04 -5.52 2.18
C ILE A 85 -11.82 -5.12 3.64
N ARG A 86 -12.65 -4.24 4.19
CA ARG A 86 -12.63 -3.84 5.60
C ARG A 86 -12.88 -5.03 6.51
N LEU A 87 -13.87 -5.85 6.18
CA LEU A 87 -14.19 -7.08 6.91
C LEU A 87 -13.03 -8.09 6.81
N ALA A 88 -12.45 -8.25 5.62
CA ALA A 88 -11.31 -9.15 5.39
C ALA A 88 -10.07 -8.74 6.22
N GLY A 89 -9.86 -7.45 6.41
CA GLY A 89 -8.79 -6.92 7.26
C GLY A 89 -9.00 -7.16 8.77
N ARG A 90 -10.25 -7.21 9.23
CA ARG A 90 -10.61 -7.34 10.66
C ARG A 90 -10.95 -8.76 11.08
N SER A 91 -11.39 -9.60 10.15
CA SER A 91 -11.93 -10.92 10.45
C SER A 91 -10.88 -12.03 10.27
N ASN A 92 -10.84 -12.94 11.24
CA ASN A 92 -10.12 -14.22 11.13
C ASN A 92 -11.02 -15.38 10.72
N ASN A 93 -12.24 -15.10 10.23
CA ASN A 93 -13.18 -16.13 9.80
C ASN A 93 -12.62 -16.88 8.57
N ARG A 94 -12.73 -18.21 8.57
CA ARG A 94 -12.25 -19.09 7.50
C ARG A 94 -12.92 -18.79 6.14
N ILE A 95 -14.21 -18.42 6.16
CA ILE A 95 -14.97 -18.09 4.93
C ILE A 95 -14.40 -16.79 4.31
N VAL A 96 -14.20 -15.75 5.13
CA VAL A 96 -13.63 -14.48 4.67
C VAL A 96 -12.19 -14.69 4.16
N ALA A 97 -11.41 -15.51 4.86
CA ALA A 97 -10.05 -15.86 4.42
C ALA A 97 -10.05 -16.61 3.08
N LEU A 98 -11.00 -17.52 2.86
CA LEU A 98 -11.14 -18.23 1.59
C LEU A 98 -11.50 -17.28 0.44
N LEU A 99 -12.48 -16.39 0.67
CA LEU A 99 -12.92 -15.39 -0.31
C LEU A 99 -11.83 -14.35 -0.63
N SER A 100 -10.91 -14.10 0.30
CA SER A 100 -9.76 -13.18 0.09
C SER A 100 -8.59 -13.83 -0.66
N ARG A 101 -8.54 -15.16 -0.79
CA ARG A 101 -7.44 -15.88 -1.45
C ARG A 101 -7.16 -15.42 -2.88
N PRO A 102 -8.16 -15.21 -3.75
CA PRO A 102 -7.90 -14.74 -5.12
C PRO A 102 -7.16 -13.40 -5.14
N GLY A 103 -7.53 -12.46 -4.25
CA GLY A 103 -6.84 -11.17 -4.10
C GLY A 103 -5.38 -11.34 -3.65
N LEU A 104 -5.13 -12.20 -2.67
CA LEU A 104 -3.78 -12.50 -2.19
C LEU A 104 -2.93 -13.22 -3.24
N LEU A 105 -3.53 -14.06 -4.09
CA LEU A 105 -2.85 -14.69 -5.22
C LEU A 105 -2.45 -13.65 -6.27
N LEU A 106 -3.33 -12.69 -6.58
CA LEU A 106 -3.03 -11.59 -7.50
C LEU A 106 -1.86 -10.75 -6.97
N GLN A 107 -1.78 -10.51 -5.67
CA GLN A 107 -0.65 -9.79 -5.07
C GLN A 107 0.69 -10.49 -5.29
N LYS A 108 0.76 -11.82 -5.35
CA LYS A 108 2.00 -12.53 -5.67
C LYS A 108 2.55 -12.19 -7.07
N LEU A 109 1.66 -11.79 -7.99
CA LEU A 109 2.05 -11.33 -9.33
C LEU A 109 2.43 -9.84 -9.33
N THR A 110 1.76 -9.03 -8.51
CA THR A 110 1.90 -7.56 -8.48
C THR A 110 2.86 -7.07 -7.39
N THR A 111 3.44 -7.97 -6.58
CA THR A 111 4.48 -7.65 -5.60
C THR A 111 5.70 -8.55 -5.81
N LYS A 112 6.89 -7.99 -5.66
CA LYS A 112 8.16 -8.72 -5.69
C LYS A 112 8.97 -8.43 -4.44
N GLU A 113 9.96 -9.29 -4.16
CA GLU A 113 10.85 -9.11 -3.02
C GLU A 113 11.70 -7.87 -3.24
N PRO A 114 11.62 -6.87 -2.34
CA PRO A 114 12.42 -5.65 -2.41
C PRO A 114 13.84 -5.91 -1.91
N ASP A 115 14.79 -5.10 -2.39
CA ASP A 115 16.10 -4.97 -1.80
C ASP A 115 16.07 -3.98 -0.61
N ASP A 116 17.18 -3.92 0.14
CA ASP A 116 17.25 -3.08 1.34
C ASP A 116 17.12 -1.60 1.05
N SER A 117 17.67 -1.13 -0.07
CA SER A 117 17.56 0.27 -0.48
C SER A 117 16.10 0.67 -0.75
N MET A 118 15.32 -0.23 -1.33
CA MET A 118 13.88 -0.01 -1.54
C MET A 118 13.09 -0.05 -0.24
N ILE A 119 13.50 -0.89 0.73
CA ILE A 119 12.91 -0.90 2.06
C ILE A 119 13.21 0.41 2.79
N GLU A 120 14.43 0.94 2.71
CA GLU A 120 14.80 2.24 3.29
C GLU A 120 13.94 3.38 2.74
N VAL A 121 13.74 3.42 1.43
CA VAL A 121 12.86 4.41 0.77
C VAL A 121 11.41 4.26 1.24
N ALA A 122 10.90 3.03 1.33
CA ALA A 122 9.54 2.78 1.80
C ALA A 122 9.36 3.20 3.27
N ILE A 123 10.32 2.94 4.14
CA ILE A 123 10.32 3.40 5.54
C ILE A 123 10.29 4.92 5.60
N ALA A 124 11.18 5.60 4.86
CA ALA A 124 11.23 7.05 4.82
C ALA A 124 9.89 7.66 4.34
N SER A 125 9.28 7.05 3.29
CA SER A 125 7.98 7.48 2.78
C SER A 125 6.86 7.32 3.80
N VAL A 126 6.83 6.21 4.54
CA VAL A 126 5.83 5.99 5.62
C VAL A 126 6.04 6.98 6.76
N GLU A 127 7.27 7.21 7.20
CA GLU A 127 7.59 8.14 8.28
C GLU A 127 7.29 9.60 7.92
N ALA A 128 7.34 9.96 6.64
CA ALA A 128 7.04 11.32 6.17
C ALA A 128 5.55 11.68 6.26
N VAL A 129 4.65 10.70 6.09
CA VAL A 129 3.20 10.95 6.01
C VAL A 129 2.40 10.33 7.16
N PHE A 130 3.00 9.46 7.95
CA PHE A 130 2.27 8.64 8.93
C PHE A 130 3.07 8.43 10.23
N ASP A 131 2.53 8.91 11.35
CA ASP A 131 3.07 8.61 12.68
C ASP A 131 2.67 7.19 13.11
N TRP A 132 3.48 6.22 12.73
CA TRP A 132 3.22 4.82 13.03
C TRP A 132 3.33 4.51 14.54
N ARG A 133 4.06 5.31 15.32
CA ARG A 133 4.17 5.15 16.77
C ARG A 133 2.87 5.52 17.47
N ALA A 134 2.33 6.68 17.13
CA ALA A 134 1.02 7.13 17.63
C ALA A 134 -0.10 6.17 17.20
N PHE A 135 -0.03 5.61 16.00
CA PHE A 135 -0.98 4.58 15.54
C PHE A 135 -0.90 3.31 16.39
N GLN A 136 0.29 2.77 16.65
CA GLN A 136 0.46 1.58 17.49
C GLN A 136 -0.04 1.80 18.91
N ASP A 137 0.19 2.99 19.49
CA ASP A 137 -0.29 3.35 20.82
C ASP A 137 -1.83 3.44 20.85
N LYS A 138 -2.44 4.06 19.84
CA LYS A 138 -3.89 4.23 19.73
C LYS A 138 -4.63 2.90 19.54
N GLU A 139 -4.09 2.01 18.72
CA GLU A 139 -4.69 0.70 18.46
C GLU A 139 -4.39 -0.33 19.59
N GLY A 140 -3.64 0.05 20.61
CA GLY A 140 -3.26 -0.82 21.72
C GLY A 140 -2.36 -1.99 21.29
N ILE A 141 -1.64 -1.83 20.19
CA ILE A 141 -0.70 -2.81 19.68
C ILE A 141 0.54 -2.78 20.55
N ALA A 142 0.81 -3.88 21.26
CA ALA A 142 2.01 -3.99 22.09
C ALA A 142 3.26 -3.94 21.21
N ARG A 143 4.13 -2.94 21.43
CA ARG A 143 5.42 -2.87 20.75
C ARG A 143 6.30 -4.04 21.18
N LYS A 144 6.70 -4.86 20.24
CA LYS A 144 7.74 -5.88 20.46
C LYS A 144 9.08 -5.16 20.63
N ARG A 145 9.52 -4.97 21.88
CA ARG A 145 10.89 -4.54 22.15
C ARG A 145 11.81 -5.65 21.68
N LEU A 146 12.69 -5.32 20.74
CA LEU A 146 13.80 -6.19 20.40
C LEU A 146 14.60 -6.40 21.68
N THR A 147 14.61 -7.64 22.20
CA THR A 147 15.46 -8.02 23.33
C THR A 147 16.89 -7.69 22.94
N GLY A 148 17.60 -6.96 23.80
CA GLY A 148 18.88 -6.27 23.55
C GLY A 148 20.08 -7.08 23.02
N LYS A 149 19.88 -8.28 22.49
CA LYS A 149 20.89 -9.10 21.81
C LYS A 149 21.07 -8.77 20.32
N GLN A 150 20.13 -8.09 19.67
CA GLN A 150 20.22 -7.75 18.24
C GLN A 150 20.66 -6.30 17.98
N ASN A 151 20.76 -5.47 19.01
CA ASN A 151 21.12 -4.04 18.87
C ASN A 151 22.64 -3.78 18.72
N LYS A 152 23.47 -4.83 18.64
CA LYS A 152 24.94 -4.70 18.49
C LYS A 152 25.45 -4.69 17.05
N ALA A 153 24.59 -4.74 16.03
CA ALA A 153 25.01 -4.96 14.64
C ALA A 153 24.56 -3.89 13.62
N VAL A 154 24.05 -2.72 14.03
CA VAL A 154 23.80 -1.63 13.11
C VAL A 154 24.55 -0.40 13.58
N PRO A 155 25.64 0.03 12.87
CA PRO A 155 26.28 1.31 13.15
C PRO A 155 25.29 2.44 12.84
N GLU A 156 25.11 3.36 13.78
CA GLU A 156 24.37 4.60 13.58
C GLU A 156 24.96 5.37 12.38
N ARG A 157 24.27 5.29 11.23
CA ARG A 157 24.55 6.13 10.07
C ARG A 157 23.69 7.40 10.11
N GLY A 158 23.78 8.17 11.19
CA GLY A 158 23.08 9.46 11.34
C GLY A 158 23.51 10.53 10.29
N GLY A 159 24.72 10.44 9.74
CA GLY A 159 25.23 11.40 8.76
C GLY A 159 24.66 11.25 7.33
N LYS A 160 24.41 10.02 6.88
CA LYS A 160 23.90 9.79 5.51
C LYS A 160 22.40 10.04 5.33
N ARG A 161 21.64 10.12 6.42
CA ARG A 161 20.19 10.34 6.38
C ARG A 161 19.83 11.80 6.08
N GLN A 162 20.61 12.75 6.60
CA GLN A 162 20.46 14.19 6.29
C GLN A 162 20.94 14.53 4.88
N GLU A 163 21.98 13.88 4.41
CA GLU A 163 22.53 14.07 3.07
C GLU A 163 21.57 13.52 1.98
N SER A 164 20.92 12.39 2.24
CA SER A 164 19.91 11.82 1.32
C SER A 164 18.61 12.63 1.28
N ALA A 165 18.15 13.18 2.40
CA ALA A 165 16.97 14.04 2.45
C ALA A 165 17.23 15.38 1.75
N ALA A 166 18.41 16.00 1.98
CA ALA A 166 18.81 17.22 1.31
C ALA A 166 18.98 17.04 -0.21
N ALA A 167 19.52 15.90 -0.66
CA ALA A 167 19.65 15.59 -2.09
C ALA A 167 18.29 15.42 -2.78
N VAL A 168 17.29 14.82 -2.09
CA VAL A 168 15.92 14.68 -2.61
C VAL A 168 15.21 16.04 -2.67
N GLU A 169 15.40 16.90 -1.66
CA GLU A 169 14.84 18.27 -1.67
C GLU A 169 15.46 19.13 -2.78
N GLU A 170 16.76 18.99 -3.02
CA GLU A 170 17.46 19.71 -4.10
C GLU A 170 16.99 19.24 -5.49
N GLU A 171 16.76 17.93 -5.68
CA GLU A 171 16.23 17.36 -6.91
C GLU A 171 14.76 17.76 -7.15
N LEU A 172 13.91 17.80 -6.13
CA LEU A 172 12.55 18.32 -6.20
C LEU A 172 12.53 19.81 -6.55
N SER A 173 13.36 20.62 -5.90
CA SER A 173 13.50 22.05 -6.19
C SER A 173 14.02 22.33 -7.61
N SER A 174 14.82 21.44 -8.17
CA SER A 174 15.30 21.56 -9.55
C SER A 174 14.20 21.23 -10.58
N LEU A 175 13.31 20.29 -10.25
CA LEU A 175 12.14 19.95 -11.06
C LEU A 175 11.11 21.09 -11.06
N ASP A 176 10.82 21.70 -9.93
CA ASP A 176 9.92 22.85 -9.84
C ASP A 176 10.40 24.04 -10.70
N ARG A 177 11.72 24.30 -10.74
CA ARG A 177 12.30 25.33 -11.61
C ARG A 177 12.20 25.03 -13.11
N LEU A 178 12.12 23.76 -13.48
CA LEU A 178 11.94 23.33 -14.88
C LEU A 178 10.48 23.51 -15.33
N PHE A 179 9.51 23.38 -14.43
CA PHE A 179 8.09 23.57 -14.72
C PHE A 179 7.65 25.04 -14.67
N ASP A 180 8.35 25.89 -13.90
CA ASP A 180 8.06 27.34 -13.78
C ASP A 180 8.81 28.22 -14.82
N ALA A 181 9.58 27.62 -15.73
CA ALA A 181 10.24 28.38 -16.79
C ALA A 181 9.19 28.97 -17.75
N PRO A 182 9.09 30.31 -17.90
CA PRO A 182 8.12 30.93 -18.80
C PRO A 182 8.41 30.49 -20.24
N SER A 183 7.38 29.99 -20.89
CA SER A 183 7.44 29.69 -22.33
C SER A 183 7.87 30.97 -23.06
N LYS A 184 9.05 30.99 -23.66
CA LYS A 184 9.44 32.04 -24.59
C LYS A 184 8.47 31.99 -25.76
N SER A 185 7.55 32.97 -25.79
CA SER A 185 6.78 33.31 -26.98
C SER A 185 7.75 33.74 -28.04
N GLU A 186 7.84 32.99 -29.13
CA GLU A 186 8.47 33.43 -30.37
C GLU A 186 7.69 34.61 -30.92
N GLU A 187 8.37 35.76 -31.08
CA GLU A 187 8.07 36.78 -32.07
C GLU A 187 8.78 36.46 -33.38
#